data_45790c06e05a517696f7ae2a472efe45
#
_entry.id   45790c06e05a517696f7ae2a472efe45
#
_cell.length_a   1.000
_cell.length_b   1.000
_cell.length_c   1.000
_cell.angle_alpha   90.00
_cell.angle_beta   90.00
_cell.angle_gamma   90.00
#
_symmetry.space_group_name_H-M   'P 1'
#
loop_
_entity.id
_entity.type
_entity.pdbx_description
1 polymer ?
#
loop_
_entity_poly.entity_id
_entity_poly.type
_entity_poly.pdbx_seq_one_letter_code
_entity_poly.pdbx_strand_id
1 'polypeptide(L)'
;MVHHCDMRFPGGRDKALTFSYDDGVKGDIRLLELFKKYGVKGTFNLNSGRFRPESGDFPVKMNRRLSEKEAVELFADAPEAEIACHSLTHGFLERVDPAVAMYETVEDRRRLEKLFGRIVRGMAYPFGTYNDTVVDVLRLAGIDYCRVVKPSLGFQIPKDWLRLNPTCHHNHPQLMEFADKFLEPISHYGGPAKLFYVWGHAYEFDDNNNWDVMENFLEKMAGREDIWYATNGEVYAYCKAYESLVWASDMSRVHNPSALDVWVSQNDVVFCVPAGQCVEAPVEWNL
;
A
#
# COMPACT_ATOMS: atom_id res chain seq x y z
N MET A 1 4.57 3.51 36.11
CA MET A 1 4.50 2.44 35.10
C MET A 1 4.56 3.09 33.72
N VAL A 2 5.37 2.61 32.79
CA VAL A 2 5.39 3.15 31.42
C VAL A 2 4.20 2.52 30.70
N HIS A 3 3.26 3.35 30.21
CA HIS A 3 2.13 2.87 29.44
C HIS A 3 2.58 2.63 28.00
N HIS A 4 2.50 1.39 27.54
CA HIS A 4 2.69 1.04 26.14
C HIS A 4 1.36 1.20 25.42
N CYS A 5 1.36 2.04 24.38
CA CYS A 5 0.21 2.25 23.53
C CYS A 5 0.62 1.98 22.09
N ASP A 6 0.08 0.91 21.52
CA ASP A 6 0.41 0.46 20.18
C ASP A 6 -0.82 0.49 19.27
N MET A 7 -0.60 0.85 18.00
CA MET A 7 -1.61 0.71 16.96
C MET A 7 -2.00 -0.75 16.78
N ARG A 8 -3.29 -0.98 16.55
CA ARG A 8 -3.82 -2.22 15.98
C ARG A 8 -4.56 -1.89 14.70
N PHE A 9 -4.54 -2.80 13.74
CA PHE A 9 -5.29 -2.65 12.50
C PHE A 9 -6.79 -2.91 12.72
N PRO A 10 -7.67 -2.60 11.75
CA PRO A 10 -9.11 -2.75 11.87
C PRO A 10 -9.52 -4.12 12.42
N GLY A 11 -10.42 -4.12 13.43
CA GLY A 11 -10.82 -5.32 14.15
C GLY A 11 -9.84 -5.77 15.24
N GLY A 12 -8.87 -4.92 15.62
CA GLY A 12 -7.88 -5.23 16.65
C GLY A 12 -6.73 -6.12 16.16
N ARG A 13 -6.56 -6.26 14.84
CA ARG A 13 -5.55 -7.13 14.22
C ARG A 13 -4.14 -6.61 14.43
N ASP A 14 -3.22 -7.53 14.59
CA ASP A 14 -1.79 -7.21 14.79
C ASP A 14 -1.03 -7.00 13.49
N LYS A 15 -1.58 -7.44 12.37
CA LYS A 15 -0.88 -7.58 11.10
C LYS A 15 -1.66 -6.99 9.95
N ALA A 16 -0.95 -6.39 8.98
CA ALA A 16 -1.51 -6.05 7.67
C ALA A 16 -0.62 -6.57 6.55
N LEU A 17 -1.25 -7.00 5.46
CA LEU A 17 -0.59 -7.43 4.23
C LEU A 17 -1.07 -6.53 3.08
N THR A 18 -0.11 -5.97 2.33
CA THR A 18 -0.38 -5.12 1.17
C THR A 18 0.53 -5.49 0.00
N PHE A 19 0.04 -5.22 -1.19
CA PHE A 19 0.75 -5.46 -2.44
C PHE A 19 0.82 -4.19 -3.28
N SER A 20 1.87 -4.06 -4.11
CA SER A 20 2.01 -2.96 -5.07
C SER A 20 2.62 -3.46 -6.38
N TYR A 21 1.90 -3.30 -7.48
CA TYR A 21 2.32 -3.76 -8.79
C TYR A 21 2.34 -2.63 -9.79
N ASP A 22 3.35 -2.63 -10.68
CA ASP A 22 3.66 -1.50 -11.53
C ASP A 22 3.30 -1.74 -13.00
N ASP A 23 3.23 -0.63 -13.74
CA ASP A 23 3.24 -0.54 -15.20
C ASP A 23 1.90 -0.73 -15.91
N GLY A 24 0.87 -1.30 -15.31
CA GLY A 24 -0.40 -1.57 -15.97
C GLY A 24 -0.24 -2.56 -17.13
N VAL A 25 0.10 -3.80 -16.80
CA VAL A 25 0.45 -4.85 -17.76
C VAL A 25 -0.59 -5.96 -17.83
N LYS A 26 -0.60 -6.74 -18.91
CA LYS A 26 -1.56 -7.85 -19.09
C LYS A 26 -1.47 -8.92 -17.99
N GLY A 27 -0.30 -9.11 -17.39
CA GLY A 27 -0.14 -9.97 -16.22
C GLY A 27 -0.99 -9.55 -15.02
N ASP A 28 -1.37 -8.26 -14.92
CA ASP A 28 -2.24 -7.76 -13.85
C ASP A 28 -3.64 -8.41 -13.88
N ILE A 29 -4.09 -8.91 -15.05
CA ILE A 29 -5.37 -9.62 -15.18
C ILE A 29 -5.34 -10.88 -14.29
N ARG A 30 -4.34 -11.76 -14.51
CA ARG A 30 -4.18 -12.98 -13.70
C ARG A 30 -3.90 -12.66 -12.23
N LEU A 31 -3.09 -11.63 -11.99
CA LEU A 31 -2.76 -11.24 -10.63
C LEU A 31 -4.01 -10.78 -9.85
N LEU A 32 -4.87 -9.97 -10.46
CA LEU A 32 -6.12 -9.54 -9.82
C LEU A 32 -7.12 -10.68 -9.64
N GLU A 33 -7.17 -11.65 -10.58
CA GLU A 33 -7.95 -12.89 -10.40
C GLU A 33 -7.47 -13.68 -9.17
N LEU A 34 -6.15 -13.79 -8.97
CA LEU A 34 -5.58 -14.40 -7.76
C LEU A 34 -5.95 -13.61 -6.51
N PHE A 35 -5.87 -12.27 -6.55
CA PHE A 35 -6.25 -11.43 -5.40
C PHE A 35 -7.73 -11.62 -5.03
N LYS A 36 -8.63 -11.66 -6.02
CA LYS A 36 -10.05 -11.97 -5.81
C LYS A 36 -10.26 -13.38 -5.25
N LYS A 37 -9.59 -14.39 -5.80
CA LYS A 37 -9.66 -15.78 -5.33
C LYS A 37 -9.27 -15.93 -3.86
N TYR A 38 -8.23 -15.23 -3.45
CA TYR A 38 -7.67 -15.33 -2.10
C TYR A 38 -8.17 -14.26 -1.12
N GLY A 39 -9.02 -13.33 -1.57
CA GLY A 39 -9.59 -12.27 -0.74
C GLY A 39 -8.54 -11.26 -0.23
N VAL A 40 -7.51 -11.00 -1.03
CA VAL A 40 -6.47 -10.00 -0.72
C VAL A 40 -6.62 -8.76 -1.59
N LYS A 41 -5.97 -7.66 -1.21
CA LYS A 41 -6.01 -6.39 -1.94
C LYS A 41 -4.62 -5.95 -2.36
N GLY A 42 -4.55 -5.13 -3.42
CA GLY A 42 -3.30 -4.54 -3.89
C GLY A 42 -3.48 -3.20 -4.56
N THR A 43 -2.37 -2.49 -4.71
CA THR A 43 -2.27 -1.20 -5.38
C THR A 43 -1.61 -1.40 -6.74
N PHE A 44 -2.22 -0.90 -7.79
CA PHE A 44 -1.71 -0.96 -9.16
C PHE A 44 -1.28 0.44 -9.60
N ASN A 45 0.01 0.59 -9.82
CA ASN A 45 0.62 1.86 -10.19
C ASN A 45 0.67 1.97 -11.71
N LEU A 46 -0.16 2.84 -12.28
CA LEU A 46 -0.37 2.94 -13.72
C LEU A 46 0.30 4.18 -14.30
N ASN A 47 0.79 4.05 -15.54
CA ASN A 47 1.28 5.17 -16.34
C ASN A 47 0.20 5.53 -17.36
N SER A 48 -0.58 6.57 -17.15
CA SER A 48 -1.68 6.90 -18.06
C SER A 48 -1.25 7.34 -19.46
N GLY A 49 0.00 7.78 -19.62
CA GLY A 49 0.58 8.08 -20.94
C GLY A 49 1.22 6.90 -21.65
N ARG A 50 1.15 5.69 -21.06
CA ARG A 50 1.81 4.49 -21.59
C ARG A 50 0.83 3.35 -21.89
N PHE A 51 -0.46 3.56 -21.80
CA PHE A 51 -1.43 2.58 -22.25
C PHE A 51 -1.19 2.23 -23.73
N ARG A 52 -1.31 0.95 -24.05
CA ARG A 52 -1.19 0.47 -25.42
C ARG A 52 -2.35 1.01 -26.25
N PRO A 53 -2.14 1.48 -27.48
CA PRO A 53 -3.24 1.77 -28.41
C PRO A 53 -4.11 0.52 -28.63
N GLU A 54 -5.41 0.72 -28.92
CA GLU A 54 -6.39 -0.37 -29.08
C GLU A 54 -6.08 -1.29 -30.26
N SER A 55 -5.42 -0.78 -31.32
CA SER A 55 -5.10 -1.54 -32.53
C SER A 55 -3.74 -1.15 -33.08
N GLY A 56 -3.07 -2.09 -33.71
CA GLY A 56 -1.77 -1.92 -34.35
C GLY A 56 -0.81 -3.06 -34.02
N ASP A 57 0.31 -3.08 -34.73
CA ASP A 57 1.44 -3.95 -34.46
C ASP A 57 2.48 -3.19 -33.60
N PHE A 58 2.78 -3.69 -32.43
CA PHE A 58 3.61 -3.01 -31.46
C PHE A 58 4.79 -3.87 -31.01
N PRO A 59 5.92 -3.25 -30.62
CA PRO A 59 7.02 -3.97 -29.99
C PRO A 59 6.55 -4.75 -28.75
N VAL A 60 7.22 -5.87 -28.46
CA VAL A 60 6.87 -6.80 -27.34
C VAL A 60 6.62 -6.06 -26.03
N LYS A 61 7.46 -5.08 -25.67
CA LYS A 61 7.29 -4.31 -24.43
C LYS A 61 6.00 -3.50 -24.37
N MET A 62 5.52 -3.00 -25.53
CA MET A 62 4.24 -2.28 -25.60
C MET A 62 3.06 -3.23 -25.64
N ASN A 63 3.19 -4.39 -26.31
CA ASN A 63 2.16 -5.42 -26.32
C ASN A 63 1.86 -6.01 -24.94
N ARG A 64 2.78 -5.92 -23.98
CA ARG A 64 2.56 -6.33 -22.58
C ARG A 64 1.68 -5.38 -21.79
N ARG A 65 1.57 -4.12 -22.20
CA ARG A 65 0.75 -3.12 -21.50
C ARG A 65 -0.72 -3.30 -21.79
N LEU A 66 -1.53 -2.96 -20.82
CA LEU A 66 -2.97 -2.83 -21.02
C LEU A 66 -3.26 -1.65 -21.94
N SER A 67 -4.32 -1.75 -22.76
CA SER A 67 -4.93 -0.57 -23.35
C SER A 67 -5.76 0.18 -22.29
N GLU A 68 -6.15 1.41 -22.57
CA GLU A 68 -7.01 2.20 -21.69
C GLU A 68 -8.32 1.47 -21.40
N LYS A 69 -8.93 0.88 -22.43
CA LYS A 69 -10.16 0.10 -22.31
C LYS A 69 -9.96 -1.15 -21.44
N GLU A 70 -8.90 -1.94 -21.70
CA GLU A 70 -8.58 -3.12 -20.90
C GLU A 70 -8.34 -2.76 -19.42
N ALA A 71 -7.68 -1.62 -19.14
CA ALA A 71 -7.45 -1.16 -17.78
C ALA A 71 -8.77 -0.76 -17.07
N VAL A 72 -9.69 -0.07 -17.78
CA VAL A 72 -11.00 0.26 -17.22
C VAL A 72 -11.81 -1.01 -16.94
N GLU A 73 -11.88 -1.94 -17.90
CA GLU A 73 -12.59 -3.22 -17.74
C GLU A 73 -12.04 -4.04 -16.56
N LEU A 74 -10.72 -3.98 -16.33
CA LEU A 74 -10.07 -4.73 -15.25
C LEU A 74 -10.31 -4.12 -13.86
N PHE A 75 -10.19 -2.79 -13.73
CA PHE A 75 -10.07 -2.14 -12.45
C PHE A 75 -11.26 -1.30 -11.99
N ALA A 76 -12.19 -0.90 -12.89
CA ALA A 76 -13.26 0.04 -12.55
C ALA A 76 -14.13 -0.45 -11.39
N ASP A 77 -14.52 -1.73 -11.42
CA ASP A 77 -15.40 -2.36 -10.42
C ASP A 77 -14.66 -3.37 -9.53
N ALA A 78 -13.35 -3.21 -9.36
CA ALA A 78 -12.53 -4.11 -8.55
C ALA A 78 -12.25 -3.47 -7.16
N PRO A 79 -12.98 -3.86 -6.10
CA PRO A 79 -12.75 -3.35 -4.74
C PRO A 79 -11.43 -3.84 -4.14
N GLU A 80 -10.81 -4.87 -4.72
CA GLU A 80 -9.51 -5.40 -4.35
C GLU A 80 -8.35 -4.55 -4.89
N ALA A 81 -8.64 -3.65 -5.86
CA ALA A 81 -7.63 -2.87 -6.55
C ALA A 81 -7.71 -1.38 -6.21
N GLU A 82 -6.65 -0.83 -5.65
CA GLU A 82 -6.38 0.60 -5.66
C GLU A 82 -5.61 0.98 -6.92
N ILE A 83 -5.99 2.12 -7.53
CA ILE A 83 -5.22 2.72 -8.62
C ILE A 83 -4.34 3.82 -8.06
N ALA A 84 -3.06 3.79 -8.41
CA ALA A 84 -2.05 4.77 -8.06
C ALA A 84 -1.25 5.22 -9.30
N CYS A 85 -0.55 6.34 -9.18
CA CYS A 85 0.30 6.90 -10.23
C CYS A 85 1.62 6.15 -10.38
N HIS A 86 2.16 6.17 -11.61
CA HIS A 86 3.54 5.74 -11.86
C HIS A 86 4.28 6.70 -12.81
N SER A 87 3.98 7.99 -12.74
CA SER A 87 4.25 9.07 -13.69
C SER A 87 3.63 8.87 -15.07
N LEU A 88 3.37 9.96 -15.77
CA LEU A 88 2.71 9.96 -17.07
C LEU A 88 3.43 9.08 -18.09
N THR A 89 4.74 9.25 -18.22
CA THR A 89 5.56 8.61 -19.27
C THR A 89 6.61 7.64 -18.74
N HIS A 90 6.60 7.34 -17.43
CA HIS A 90 7.60 6.50 -16.78
C HIS A 90 9.02 7.05 -16.94
N GLY A 91 9.22 8.36 -16.74
CA GLY A 91 10.53 9.03 -16.83
C GLY A 91 11.29 9.01 -15.50
N PHE A 92 12.60 9.26 -15.57
CA PHE A 92 13.44 9.53 -14.40
C PHE A 92 13.15 10.94 -13.87
N LEU A 93 12.27 11.05 -12.88
CA LEU A 93 11.80 12.34 -12.36
C LEU A 93 12.93 13.20 -11.75
N GLU A 94 13.95 12.56 -11.19
CA GLU A 94 15.13 13.23 -10.61
C GLU A 94 16.12 13.77 -11.65
N ARG A 95 15.90 13.47 -12.94
CA ARG A 95 16.76 13.90 -14.06
C ARG A 95 16.11 14.96 -14.96
N VAL A 96 14.93 15.39 -14.62
CA VAL A 96 14.20 16.43 -15.36
C VAL A 96 14.02 17.67 -14.51
N ASP A 97 13.65 18.79 -15.14
CA ASP A 97 13.28 20.00 -14.42
C ASP A 97 12.10 19.75 -13.48
N PRO A 98 12.07 20.33 -12.27
CA PRO A 98 10.97 20.17 -11.32
C PRO A 98 9.58 20.48 -11.90
N ALA A 99 9.48 21.41 -12.84
CA ALA A 99 8.23 21.72 -13.52
C ALA A 99 7.77 20.56 -14.42
N VAL A 100 8.72 19.85 -15.06
CA VAL A 100 8.41 18.63 -15.83
C VAL A 100 8.01 17.49 -14.90
N ALA A 101 8.72 17.30 -13.78
CA ALA A 101 8.35 16.29 -12.78
C ALA A 101 6.95 16.54 -12.19
N MET A 102 6.59 17.82 -11.94
CA MET A 102 5.25 18.22 -11.54
C MET A 102 4.22 17.88 -12.60
N TYR A 103 4.48 18.21 -13.86
CA TYR A 103 3.59 17.88 -14.98
C TYR A 103 3.37 16.37 -15.12
N GLU A 104 4.46 15.59 -15.11
CA GLU A 104 4.43 14.12 -15.16
C GLU A 104 3.54 13.52 -14.05
N THR A 105 3.62 14.08 -12.85
CA THR A 105 2.86 13.60 -11.70
C THR A 105 1.38 14.03 -11.76
N VAL A 106 1.13 15.34 -11.94
CA VAL A 106 -0.22 15.90 -11.89
C VAL A 106 -1.06 15.47 -13.09
N GLU A 107 -0.47 15.40 -14.29
CA GLU A 107 -1.20 14.97 -15.50
C GLU A 107 -1.52 13.47 -15.45
N ASP A 108 -0.60 12.63 -14.95
CA ASP A 108 -0.87 11.20 -14.74
C ASP A 108 -2.04 11.02 -13.77
N ARG A 109 -1.97 11.67 -12.60
CA ARG A 109 -3.02 11.69 -11.59
C ARG A 109 -4.37 12.13 -12.18
N ARG A 110 -4.40 13.27 -12.87
CA ARG A 110 -5.62 13.84 -13.48
C ARG A 110 -6.27 12.89 -14.50
N ARG A 111 -5.44 12.20 -15.32
CA ARG A 111 -5.94 11.23 -16.31
C ARG A 111 -6.51 10.00 -15.63
N LEU A 112 -5.81 9.43 -14.64
CA LEU A 112 -6.28 8.28 -13.89
C LEU A 112 -7.56 8.60 -13.11
N GLU A 113 -7.63 9.76 -12.45
CA GLU A 113 -8.85 10.22 -11.75
C GLU A 113 -10.04 10.34 -12.70
N LYS A 114 -9.83 10.90 -13.90
CA LYS A 114 -10.88 11.00 -14.93
C LYS A 114 -11.30 9.62 -15.45
N LEU A 115 -10.33 8.73 -15.66
CA LEU A 115 -10.57 7.41 -16.26
C LEU A 115 -11.34 6.49 -15.31
N PHE A 116 -11.00 6.48 -14.03
CA PHE A 116 -11.56 5.57 -13.04
C PHE A 116 -12.62 6.21 -12.12
N GLY A 117 -12.86 7.52 -12.20
CA GLY A 117 -13.82 8.23 -11.34
C GLY A 117 -13.47 8.19 -9.85
N ARG A 118 -12.19 8.03 -9.52
CA ARG A 118 -11.68 7.90 -8.14
C ARG A 118 -10.65 8.99 -7.85
N ILE A 119 -10.49 9.37 -6.58
CA ILE A 119 -9.37 10.24 -6.16
C ILE A 119 -8.11 9.37 -6.09
N VAL A 120 -7.05 9.80 -6.78
CA VAL A 120 -5.76 9.11 -6.83
C VAL A 120 -4.72 9.91 -6.05
N ARG A 121 -4.18 9.35 -4.98
CA ARG A 121 -3.21 10.01 -4.10
C ARG A 121 -1.96 9.17 -3.81
N GLY A 122 -1.94 7.94 -4.30
CA GLY A 122 -0.80 7.04 -4.21
C GLY A 122 0.11 7.12 -5.43
N MET A 123 1.38 6.76 -5.25
CA MET A 123 2.35 6.68 -6.34
C MET A 123 3.42 5.64 -6.05
N ALA A 124 4.06 5.11 -7.10
CA ALA A 124 5.37 4.48 -7.04
C ALA A 124 6.37 5.25 -7.93
N TYR A 125 7.60 5.40 -7.47
CA TYR A 125 8.64 6.05 -8.27
C TYR A 125 9.03 5.18 -9.47
N PRO A 126 8.99 5.69 -10.71
CA PRO A 126 9.59 5.01 -11.86
C PRO A 126 11.04 4.65 -11.55
N PHE A 127 11.44 3.41 -11.85
CA PHE A 127 12.79 2.87 -11.54
C PHE A 127 13.14 2.86 -10.03
N GLY A 128 12.26 3.32 -9.16
CA GLY A 128 12.51 3.51 -7.72
C GLY A 128 13.46 4.66 -7.39
N THR A 129 13.81 5.52 -8.36
CA THR A 129 14.76 6.63 -8.18
C THR A 129 14.05 7.94 -7.86
N TYR A 130 14.66 8.73 -6.98
CA TYR A 130 14.15 10.03 -6.55
C TYR A 130 15.26 10.87 -5.90
N ASN A 131 14.98 12.15 -5.70
CA ASN A 131 15.75 13.06 -4.86
C ASN A 131 14.80 13.92 -4.01
N ASP A 132 15.33 14.76 -3.13
CA ASP A 132 14.50 15.58 -2.23
C ASP A 132 13.61 16.56 -2.99
N THR A 133 14.08 17.10 -4.12
CA THR A 133 13.28 17.98 -4.99
C THR A 133 12.04 17.25 -5.53
N VAL A 134 12.19 16.00 -5.98
CA VAL A 134 11.05 15.19 -6.45
C VAL A 134 10.09 14.91 -5.31
N VAL A 135 10.57 14.61 -4.10
CA VAL A 135 9.71 14.42 -2.93
C VAL A 135 8.88 15.68 -2.64
N ASP A 136 9.49 16.87 -2.74
CA ASP A 136 8.76 18.13 -2.56
C ASP A 136 7.74 18.37 -3.68
N VAL A 137 8.07 18.04 -4.92
CA VAL A 137 7.13 18.04 -6.05
C VAL A 137 5.92 17.14 -5.75
N LEU A 138 6.14 15.89 -5.32
CA LEU A 138 5.05 14.97 -5.01
C LEU A 138 4.14 15.50 -3.89
N ARG A 139 4.73 16.10 -2.85
CA ARG A 139 3.97 16.73 -1.75
C ARG A 139 3.08 17.87 -2.27
N LEU A 140 3.62 18.73 -3.13
CA LEU A 140 2.87 19.83 -3.75
C LEU A 140 1.81 19.32 -4.75
N ALA A 141 2.09 18.23 -5.46
CA ALA A 141 1.15 17.56 -6.35
C ALA A 141 0.01 16.85 -5.60
N GLY A 142 0.07 16.80 -4.26
CA GLY A 142 -0.93 16.18 -3.41
C GLY A 142 -0.87 14.64 -3.42
N ILE A 143 0.32 14.07 -3.56
CA ILE A 143 0.58 12.65 -3.36
C ILE A 143 0.76 12.38 -1.87
N ASP A 144 0.05 11.41 -1.34
CA ASP A 144 0.05 11.04 0.08
C ASP A 144 1.16 10.05 0.43
N TYR A 145 1.41 9.09 -0.46
CA TYR A 145 2.50 8.12 -0.30
C TYR A 145 3.14 7.79 -1.65
N CYS A 146 4.43 7.44 -1.62
CA CYS A 146 5.15 7.01 -2.80
C CYS A 146 6.13 5.88 -2.48
N ARG A 147 5.93 4.70 -3.12
CA ARG A 147 6.78 3.53 -2.92
C ARG A 147 8.12 3.69 -3.64
N VAL A 148 9.18 3.33 -2.91
CA VAL A 148 10.53 3.14 -3.42
C VAL A 148 10.83 1.64 -3.61
N VAL A 149 11.93 1.27 -4.29
CA VAL A 149 12.30 -0.14 -4.52
C VAL A 149 13.24 -0.71 -3.46
N LYS A 150 13.87 0.14 -2.63
CA LYS A 150 14.77 -0.32 -1.58
C LYS A 150 14.00 -1.12 -0.52
N PRO A 151 14.31 -2.42 -0.32
CA PRO A 151 13.59 -3.23 0.66
C PRO A 151 13.94 -2.80 2.10
N SER A 152 12.96 -2.87 2.99
CA SER A 152 13.16 -2.74 4.43
C SER A 152 13.63 -4.04 5.08
N LEU A 153 13.30 -5.19 4.48
CA LEU A 153 13.51 -6.55 5.00
C LEU A 153 12.87 -6.77 6.39
N GLY A 154 11.88 -5.95 6.74
CA GLY A 154 11.18 -5.97 8.02
C GLY A 154 9.70 -5.63 7.87
N PHE A 155 9.00 -5.54 9.00
CA PHE A 155 7.55 -5.38 9.05
C PHE A 155 7.13 -4.10 9.78
N GLN A 156 8.04 -3.13 9.91
CA GLN A 156 7.77 -1.87 10.60
C GLN A 156 6.80 -1.01 9.81
N ILE A 157 5.90 -0.33 10.52
CA ILE A 157 5.06 0.71 9.93
C ILE A 157 5.95 1.86 9.43
N PRO A 158 5.78 2.31 8.18
CA PRO A 158 6.59 3.40 7.61
C PRO A 158 6.40 4.70 8.37
N LYS A 159 7.47 5.48 8.48
CA LYS A 159 7.44 6.85 9.04
C LYS A 159 7.46 7.93 7.96
N ASP A 160 8.13 7.66 6.83
CA ASP A 160 8.18 8.55 5.67
C ASP A 160 7.37 7.95 4.52
N TRP A 161 6.15 8.43 4.37
CA TRP A 161 5.22 7.92 3.38
C TRP A 161 5.59 8.30 1.94
N LEU A 162 6.34 9.38 1.73
CA LEU A 162 6.86 9.72 0.40
C LEU A 162 8.17 9.00 0.05
N ARG A 163 8.70 8.19 0.98
CA ARG A 163 9.80 7.24 0.77
C ARG A 163 9.44 5.87 1.33
N LEU A 164 8.28 5.36 0.92
CA LEU A 164 7.67 4.13 1.42
C LEU A 164 8.46 2.90 0.97
N ASN A 165 9.19 2.30 1.89
CA ASN A 165 9.97 1.09 1.64
C ASN A 165 9.08 -0.16 1.72
N PRO A 166 9.04 -1.03 0.68
CA PRO A 166 8.42 -2.34 0.79
C PRO A 166 9.24 -3.28 1.68
N THR A 167 8.63 -4.35 2.18
CA THR A 167 9.37 -5.42 2.84
C THR A 167 10.33 -6.08 1.85
N CYS A 168 9.82 -6.53 0.70
CA CYS A 168 10.64 -7.14 -0.34
C CYS A 168 9.92 -7.16 -1.70
N HIS A 169 10.68 -7.46 -2.74
CA HIS A 169 10.16 -7.81 -4.06
C HIS A 169 9.57 -9.23 -4.04
N HIS A 170 8.57 -9.53 -4.87
CA HIS A 170 7.94 -10.85 -4.93
C HIS A 170 8.91 -11.98 -5.34
N ASN A 171 9.96 -11.66 -6.10
CA ASN A 171 11.03 -12.61 -6.45
C ASN A 171 12.18 -12.65 -5.41
N HIS A 172 12.00 -12.06 -4.23
CA HIS A 172 13.03 -12.12 -3.20
C HIS A 172 13.22 -13.58 -2.73
N PRO A 173 14.46 -14.11 -2.68
CA PRO A 173 14.70 -15.54 -2.36
C PRO A 173 14.17 -15.94 -0.98
N GLN A 174 14.07 -15.00 -0.06
CA GLN A 174 13.56 -15.23 1.30
C GLN A 174 12.08 -14.84 1.48
N LEU A 175 11.29 -14.68 0.40
CA LEU A 175 9.88 -14.29 0.51
C LEU A 175 9.10 -15.21 1.47
N MET A 176 9.28 -16.51 1.35
CA MET A 176 8.57 -17.48 2.19
C MET A 176 9.09 -17.51 3.63
N GLU A 177 10.38 -17.25 3.86
CA GLU A 177 10.93 -17.08 5.22
C GLU A 177 10.36 -15.81 5.89
N PHE A 178 10.19 -14.72 5.14
CA PHE A 178 9.51 -13.52 5.64
C PHE A 178 8.04 -13.82 5.97
N ALA A 179 7.35 -14.63 5.15
CA ALA A 179 5.99 -15.07 5.44
C ALA A 179 5.93 -15.83 6.76
N ASP A 180 6.85 -16.79 7.00
CA ASP A 180 6.92 -17.53 8.27
C ASP A 180 7.14 -16.60 9.46
N LYS A 181 8.12 -15.70 9.40
CA LYS A 181 8.41 -14.71 10.46
C LYS A 181 7.26 -13.73 10.70
N PHE A 182 6.55 -13.35 9.65
CA PHE A 182 5.40 -12.45 9.76
C PHE A 182 4.24 -13.13 10.50
N LEU A 183 4.04 -14.43 10.26
CA LEU A 183 2.98 -15.22 10.89
C LEU A 183 3.25 -15.54 12.37
N GLU A 184 4.48 -15.38 12.83
CA GLU A 184 4.78 -15.52 14.26
C GLU A 184 3.95 -14.53 15.09
N PRO A 185 3.43 -14.98 16.25
CA PRO A 185 2.71 -14.10 17.18
C PRO A 185 3.52 -12.86 17.56
N ILE A 186 2.86 -11.75 17.86
CA ILE A 186 3.49 -10.65 18.58
C ILE A 186 3.77 -11.10 20.00
N SER A 187 4.87 -10.61 20.58
CA SER A 187 5.29 -10.98 21.95
C SER A 187 4.13 -10.85 22.96
N HIS A 188 4.10 -11.74 23.96
CA HIS A 188 3.16 -11.67 25.08
C HIS A 188 3.18 -10.37 25.88
N TYR A 189 4.24 -9.56 25.70
CA TYR A 189 4.38 -8.25 26.35
C TYR A 189 3.92 -7.09 25.46
N GLY A 190 3.10 -7.38 24.44
CA GLY A 190 2.72 -6.41 23.43
C GLY A 190 3.82 -6.17 22.40
N GLY A 191 3.59 -5.25 21.51
CA GLY A 191 4.53 -4.83 20.49
C GLY A 191 3.82 -4.13 19.33
N PRO A 192 4.57 -3.42 18.48
CA PRO A 192 3.98 -2.69 17.36
C PRO A 192 3.36 -3.64 16.34
N ALA A 193 2.27 -3.17 15.73
CA ALA A 193 1.66 -3.85 14.60
C ALA A 193 2.65 -4.04 13.45
N LYS A 194 2.50 -5.13 12.70
CA LYS A 194 3.39 -5.53 11.61
C LYS A 194 2.74 -5.26 10.25
N LEU A 195 3.49 -4.65 9.33
CA LEU A 195 3.09 -4.49 7.93
C LEU A 195 3.99 -5.33 7.03
N PHE A 196 3.42 -6.28 6.28
CA PHE A 196 4.13 -6.98 5.21
C PHE A 196 3.76 -6.33 3.87
N TYR A 197 4.74 -5.80 3.19
CA TYR A 197 4.57 -5.08 1.94
C TYR A 197 5.37 -5.74 0.82
N VAL A 198 4.68 -6.40 -0.12
CA VAL A 198 5.28 -7.07 -1.28
C VAL A 198 5.04 -6.22 -2.53
N TRP A 199 6.04 -6.12 -3.40
CA TRP A 199 5.93 -5.38 -4.65
C TRP A 199 6.54 -6.13 -5.84
N GLY A 200 6.25 -5.70 -7.05
CA GLY A 200 6.85 -6.22 -8.27
C GLY A 200 6.14 -5.75 -9.54
N HIS A 201 6.38 -6.46 -10.64
CA HIS A 201 5.70 -6.28 -11.92
C HIS A 201 5.10 -7.62 -12.33
N ALA A 202 3.82 -7.65 -12.68
CA ALA A 202 3.15 -8.93 -12.98
C ALA A 202 3.71 -9.63 -14.23
N TYR A 203 4.32 -8.90 -15.18
CA TYR A 203 4.97 -9.51 -16.33
C TYR A 203 6.20 -10.37 -15.97
N GLU A 204 6.80 -10.15 -14.80
CA GLU A 204 7.97 -10.93 -14.35
C GLU A 204 7.61 -12.40 -14.07
N PHE A 205 6.38 -12.67 -13.67
CA PHE A 205 5.90 -14.05 -13.50
C PHE A 205 5.85 -14.83 -14.82
N ASP A 206 5.45 -14.15 -15.90
CA ASP A 206 5.46 -14.75 -17.24
C ASP A 206 6.89 -14.94 -17.75
N ASP A 207 7.76 -13.91 -17.60
CA ASP A 207 9.15 -13.95 -18.03
C ASP A 207 9.95 -15.03 -17.33
N ASN A 208 9.71 -15.24 -16.04
CA ASN A 208 10.40 -16.23 -15.21
C ASN A 208 9.66 -17.57 -15.14
N ASN A 209 8.45 -17.68 -15.74
CA ASN A 209 7.57 -18.84 -15.63
C ASN A 209 7.40 -19.32 -14.18
N ASN A 210 7.10 -18.39 -13.26
CA ASN A 210 7.06 -18.63 -11.82
C ASN A 210 5.82 -18.06 -11.11
N TRP A 211 4.65 -18.14 -11.74
CA TRP A 211 3.37 -17.78 -11.11
C TRP A 211 3.11 -18.54 -9.80
N ASP A 212 3.66 -19.74 -9.68
CA ASP A 212 3.60 -20.57 -8.48
C ASP A 212 4.19 -19.88 -7.24
N VAL A 213 5.14 -18.96 -7.41
CA VAL A 213 5.68 -18.15 -6.30
C VAL A 213 4.57 -17.34 -5.66
N MET A 214 3.75 -16.65 -6.47
CA MET A 214 2.64 -15.85 -5.94
C MET A 214 1.50 -16.73 -5.44
N GLU A 215 1.15 -17.79 -6.15
CA GLU A 215 0.09 -18.73 -5.74
C GLU A 215 0.40 -19.38 -4.39
N ASN A 216 1.61 -19.90 -4.20
CA ASN A 216 2.06 -20.48 -2.93
C ASN A 216 2.11 -19.44 -1.80
N PHE A 217 2.55 -18.21 -2.11
CA PHE A 217 2.56 -17.13 -1.11
C PHE A 217 1.14 -16.77 -0.67
N LEU A 218 0.21 -16.61 -1.61
CA LEU A 218 -1.17 -16.29 -1.30
C LEU A 218 -1.89 -17.43 -0.57
N GLU A 219 -1.64 -18.68 -0.96
CA GLU A 219 -2.20 -19.84 -0.26
C GLU A 219 -1.77 -19.88 1.22
N LYS A 220 -0.51 -19.52 1.51
CA LYS A 220 0.00 -19.45 2.88
C LYS A 220 -0.56 -18.27 3.67
N MET A 221 -0.76 -17.12 3.02
CA MET A 221 -1.04 -15.84 3.69
C MET A 221 -2.52 -15.51 3.77
N ALA A 222 -3.36 -16.05 2.89
CA ALA A 222 -4.78 -15.67 2.79
C ALA A 222 -5.67 -16.32 3.86
N GLY A 223 -6.88 -15.75 4.05
CA GLY A 223 -7.92 -16.31 4.91
C GLY A 223 -7.61 -16.27 6.41
N ARG A 224 -6.67 -15.47 6.86
CA ARG A 224 -6.26 -15.37 8.26
C ARG A 224 -6.97 -14.22 8.97
N GLU A 225 -7.56 -14.52 10.10
CA GLU A 225 -8.34 -13.54 10.89
C GLU A 225 -7.44 -12.47 11.55
N ASP A 226 -6.18 -12.78 11.81
CA ASP A 226 -5.20 -11.89 12.43
C ASP A 226 -4.52 -10.93 11.44
N ILE A 227 -4.82 -11.04 10.13
CA ILE A 227 -4.26 -10.19 9.06
C ILE A 227 -5.34 -9.30 8.44
N TRP A 228 -5.03 -8.02 8.31
CA TRP A 228 -5.80 -7.08 7.50
C TRP A 228 -5.22 -7.02 6.09
N TYR A 229 -5.99 -7.45 5.10
CA TYR A 229 -5.62 -7.35 3.68
C TYR A 229 -6.06 -5.98 3.17
N ALA A 230 -5.11 -5.12 2.83
CA ALA A 230 -5.38 -3.72 2.54
C ALA A 230 -4.55 -3.22 1.36
N THR A 231 -5.04 -2.19 0.69
CA THR A 231 -4.26 -1.43 -0.28
C THR A 231 -3.28 -0.49 0.43
N ASN A 232 -2.31 0.06 -0.30
CA ASN A 232 -1.36 1.01 0.28
C ASN A 232 -2.07 2.28 0.80
N GLY A 233 -3.08 2.76 0.07
CA GLY A 233 -3.87 3.92 0.47
C GLY A 233 -4.71 3.66 1.72
N GLU A 234 -5.30 2.45 1.85
CA GLU A 234 -6.02 2.07 3.07
C GLU A 234 -5.07 2.04 4.29
N VAL A 235 -3.87 1.46 4.13
CA VAL A 235 -2.86 1.43 5.20
C VAL A 235 -2.42 2.86 5.57
N TYR A 236 -2.14 3.71 4.57
CA TYR A 236 -1.79 5.10 4.79
C TYR A 236 -2.89 5.84 5.57
N ALA A 237 -4.13 5.78 5.08
CA ALA A 237 -5.26 6.48 5.70
C ALA A 237 -5.48 6.02 7.15
N TYR A 238 -5.35 4.73 7.41
CA TYR A 238 -5.49 4.17 8.74
C TYR A 238 -4.38 4.60 9.69
N CYS A 239 -3.12 4.59 9.24
CA CYS A 239 -2.00 5.08 10.03
C CYS A 239 -2.14 6.58 10.36
N LYS A 240 -2.65 7.39 9.41
CA LYS A 240 -2.92 8.81 9.65
C LYS A 240 -4.08 9.03 10.62
N ALA A 241 -5.10 8.19 10.57
CA ALA A 241 -6.18 8.22 11.56
C ALA A 241 -5.64 7.90 12.98
N TYR A 242 -4.80 6.88 13.12
CA TYR A 242 -4.14 6.57 14.38
C TYR A 242 -3.24 7.73 14.88
N GLU A 243 -2.41 8.32 14.00
CA GLU A 243 -1.54 9.46 14.34
C GLU A 243 -2.34 10.70 14.79
N SER A 244 -3.60 10.82 14.37
CA SER A 244 -4.48 11.93 14.73
C SER A 244 -5.15 11.79 16.10
N LEU A 245 -5.04 10.63 16.76
CA LEU A 245 -5.65 10.40 18.08
C LEU A 245 -5.14 11.41 19.11
N VAL A 246 -6.07 12.00 19.86
CA VAL A 246 -5.78 12.98 20.92
C VAL A 246 -6.00 12.33 22.27
N TRP A 247 -4.94 12.13 23.01
CA TRP A 247 -4.97 11.54 24.34
C TRP A 247 -5.06 12.57 25.44
N ALA A 248 -5.80 12.26 26.49
CA ALA A 248 -5.71 12.98 27.75
C ALA A 248 -4.29 12.87 28.35
N SER A 249 -3.86 13.85 29.12
CA SER A 249 -2.50 13.87 29.68
C SER A 249 -2.19 12.69 30.61
N ASP A 250 -3.21 12.09 31.19
CA ASP A 250 -3.14 10.91 32.06
C ASP A 250 -3.45 9.60 31.29
N MET A 251 -3.63 9.65 29.98
CA MET A 251 -3.95 8.50 29.11
C MET A 251 -5.28 7.80 29.45
N SER A 252 -6.14 8.40 30.28
CA SER A 252 -7.42 7.81 30.69
C SER A 252 -8.53 7.92 29.63
N ARG A 253 -8.35 8.79 28.65
CA ARG A 253 -9.30 9.06 27.57
C ARG A 253 -8.59 9.31 26.27
N VAL A 254 -9.25 8.95 25.16
CA VAL A 254 -8.76 9.22 23.81
C VAL A 254 -9.90 9.69 22.91
N HIS A 255 -9.65 10.76 22.16
CA HIS A 255 -10.53 11.26 21.12
C HIS A 255 -9.98 10.91 19.75
N ASN A 256 -10.85 10.38 18.89
CA ASN A 256 -10.57 10.12 17.48
C ASN A 256 -11.22 11.17 16.59
N PRO A 257 -10.48 12.16 16.06
CA PRO A 257 -11.04 13.18 15.19
C PRO A 257 -11.23 12.71 13.74
N SER A 258 -10.81 11.48 13.41
CA SER A 258 -10.85 10.95 12.04
C SER A 258 -12.23 10.37 11.68
N ALA A 259 -12.41 10.04 10.41
CA ALA A 259 -13.59 9.36 9.88
C ALA A 259 -13.51 7.82 9.92
N LEU A 260 -12.43 7.26 10.48
CA LEU A 260 -12.20 5.82 10.56
C LEU A 260 -12.23 5.37 12.03
N ASP A 261 -12.81 4.21 12.28
CA ASP A 261 -12.64 3.54 13.57
C ASP A 261 -11.18 3.12 13.74
N VAL A 262 -10.57 3.50 14.86
CA VAL A 262 -9.15 3.22 15.15
C VAL A 262 -9.04 2.26 16.32
N TRP A 263 -8.27 1.20 16.14
CA TRP A 263 -8.00 0.20 17.16
C TRP A 263 -6.63 0.44 17.81
N VAL A 264 -6.60 0.31 19.13
CA VAL A 264 -5.43 0.59 19.96
C VAL A 264 -5.24 -0.55 20.96
N SER A 265 -4.02 -0.87 21.28
CA SER A 265 -3.66 -1.71 22.42
C SER A 265 -3.01 -0.85 23.48
N GLN A 266 -3.57 -0.78 24.68
CA GLN A 266 -2.98 -0.11 25.82
C GLN A 266 -2.75 -1.14 26.94
N ASN A 267 -1.49 -1.37 27.30
CA ASN A 267 -1.09 -2.40 28.26
C ASN A 267 -1.74 -3.77 27.95
N ASP A 268 -1.65 -4.19 26.69
CA ASP A 268 -2.20 -5.44 26.12
C ASP A 268 -3.74 -5.54 26.07
N VAL A 269 -4.47 -4.51 26.48
CA VAL A 269 -5.92 -4.42 26.30
C VAL A 269 -6.24 -3.76 24.97
N VAL A 270 -6.85 -4.50 24.06
CA VAL A 270 -7.24 -4.01 22.73
C VAL A 270 -8.65 -3.42 22.77
N PHE A 271 -8.82 -2.19 22.28
CA PHE A 271 -10.12 -1.53 22.21
C PHE A 271 -10.24 -0.66 20.95
N CYS A 272 -11.47 -0.34 20.58
CA CYS A 272 -11.79 0.54 19.46
C CYS A 272 -12.05 1.96 19.97
N VAL A 273 -11.51 2.94 19.23
CA VAL A 273 -11.85 4.36 19.35
C VAL A 273 -12.67 4.73 18.11
N PRO A 274 -14.02 4.75 18.20
CA PRO A 274 -14.86 4.97 17.03
C PRO A 274 -14.63 6.35 16.40
N ALA A 275 -14.91 6.46 15.10
CA ALA A 275 -14.80 7.71 14.34
C ALA A 275 -15.57 8.85 15.00
N GLY A 276 -14.92 10.00 15.20
CA GLY A 276 -15.48 11.21 15.78
C GLY A 276 -15.80 11.13 17.27
N GLN A 277 -15.44 10.05 17.97
CA GLN A 277 -15.79 9.84 19.38
C GLN A 277 -14.62 10.06 20.35
N CYS A 278 -14.98 10.37 21.60
CA CYS A 278 -14.08 10.34 22.75
C CYS A 278 -14.49 9.19 23.66
N VAL A 279 -13.56 8.29 23.95
CA VAL A 279 -13.83 7.11 24.79
C VAL A 279 -12.91 7.06 26.00
N GLU A 280 -13.34 6.40 27.06
CA GLU A 280 -12.50 6.09 28.20
C GLU A 280 -11.57 4.92 27.82
N ALA A 281 -10.30 5.04 28.15
CA ALA A 281 -9.36 3.93 28.01
C ALA A 281 -9.66 2.86 29.05
N PRO A 282 -9.62 1.55 28.67
CA PRO A 282 -10.06 0.47 29.55
C PRO A 282 -9.15 0.17 30.73
N VAL A 283 -8.02 0.88 30.84
CA VAL A 283 -7.01 0.64 31.87
C VAL A 283 -7.12 1.68 32.98
N GLU A 284 -7.58 1.24 34.15
CA GLU A 284 -7.53 2.05 35.37
C GLU A 284 -6.09 2.25 35.85
N TRP A 285 -5.79 3.47 36.30
CA TRP A 285 -4.54 3.77 36.98
C TRP A 285 -4.62 3.21 38.41
N ASN A 286 -3.95 2.11 38.70
CA ASN A 286 -3.65 1.79 40.08
C ASN A 286 -2.52 2.73 40.54
N LEU A 287 -2.91 3.88 41.11
CA LEU A 287 -2.01 4.83 41.79
C LEU A 287 -1.37 4.19 43.00
#